data_b8dd9de19b8935421ac4e1869a176567
#
_entry.id   b8dd9de19b8935421ac4e1869a176567
#
_cell.length_a   1.000
_cell.length_b   1.000
_cell.length_c   1.000
_cell.angle_alpha   90.00
_cell.angle_beta   90.00
_cell.angle_gamma   90.00
#
_symmetry.space_group_name_H-M   'P 1'
#
loop_
_entity.id
_entity.type
_entity.pdbx_description
1 polymer ?
#
loop_
_entity_poly.entity_id
_entity_poly.type
_entity_poly.pdbx_seq_one_letter_code
_entity_poly.pdbx_strand_id
1 'polypeptide(L)'
;MYTKIIKLLTDVFEELPVGVDLSKGGVGELALAHHLGHEIIKGDKGPDARGKNGDKFEYKISTTDQFNFHFGPRKGDPSGVVTKHFDGIAGAYCAKRDGMIITEVEFVPSHLLVPVLILHFKGTIGSQLNKNYRLNSFKSINK
;
A
#
# COMPACT_ATOMS: atom_id res chain seq x y z
N MET A 1 29.91 7.81 -21.99
CA MET A 1 29.15 6.56 -22.21
C MET A 1 27.76 6.62 -21.57
N TYR A 2 27.60 7.09 -20.35
CA TYR A 2 26.32 7.06 -19.62
C TYR A 2 25.66 8.43 -19.48
N THR A 3 26.02 9.42 -20.28
CA THR A 3 25.58 10.81 -20.15
C THR A 3 24.06 10.97 -20.16
N LYS A 4 23.37 10.27 -21.06
CA LYS A 4 21.91 10.32 -21.15
C LYS A 4 21.23 9.72 -19.93
N ILE A 5 21.74 8.60 -19.42
CA ILE A 5 21.20 7.92 -18.25
C ILE A 5 21.37 8.82 -17.02
N ILE A 6 22.54 9.41 -16.82
CA ILE A 6 22.78 10.32 -15.69
C ILE A 6 21.88 11.54 -15.75
N LYS A 7 21.70 12.12 -16.92
CA LYS A 7 20.78 13.25 -17.10
C LYS A 7 19.34 12.89 -16.77
N LEU A 8 18.86 11.75 -17.28
CA LEU A 8 17.51 11.27 -16.99
C LEU A 8 17.29 11.01 -15.50
N LEU A 9 18.25 10.37 -14.83
CA LEU A 9 18.18 10.11 -13.40
C LEU A 9 18.18 11.42 -12.59
N THR A 10 19.00 12.40 -12.99
CA THR A 10 19.04 13.71 -12.35
C THR A 10 17.68 14.38 -12.45
N ASP A 11 17.09 14.41 -13.64
CA ASP A 11 15.76 14.98 -13.85
C ASP A 11 14.69 14.26 -13.01
N VAL A 12 14.74 12.93 -12.94
CA VAL A 12 13.83 12.12 -12.12
C VAL A 12 13.97 12.48 -10.64
N PHE A 13 15.19 12.55 -10.12
CA PHE A 13 15.43 12.88 -8.70
C PHE A 13 14.97 14.29 -8.34
N GLU A 14 15.07 15.24 -9.25
CA GLU A 14 14.58 16.60 -9.04
C GLU A 14 13.05 16.67 -8.96
N GLU A 15 12.35 15.80 -9.69
CA GLU A 15 10.88 15.74 -9.70
C GLU A 15 10.28 14.82 -8.64
N LEU A 16 11.08 13.95 -8.01
CA LEU A 16 10.57 13.02 -7.01
C LEU A 16 9.95 13.77 -5.82
N PRO A 17 8.74 13.36 -5.39
CA PRO A 17 8.19 13.84 -4.13
C PRO A 17 9.15 13.60 -2.98
N VAL A 18 9.27 14.56 -2.08
CA VAL A 18 10.13 14.42 -0.90
C VAL A 18 9.69 13.21 -0.07
N GLY A 19 10.64 12.37 0.31
CA GLY A 19 10.40 11.16 1.11
C GLY A 19 10.12 9.90 0.30
N VAL A 20 10.05 9.99 -1.03
CA VAL A 20 9.96 8.79 -1.89
C VAL A 20 11.34 8.16 -2.04
N ASP A 21 11.46 6.91 -1.66
CA ASP A 21 12.67 6.10 -1.82
C ASP A 21 12.44 5.04 -2.87
N LEU A 22 13.08 5.19 -4.04
CA LEU A 22 12.91 4.27 -5.16
C LEU A 22 13.44 2.87 -4.85
N SER A 23 14.35 2.73 -3.89
CA SER A 23 14.91 1.44 -3.49
C SER A 23 14.01 0.65 -2.54
N LYS A 24 12.97 1.26 -1.97
CA LYS A 24 12.07 0.67 -0.96
C LYS A 24 10.61 0.63 -1.39
N GLY A 25 10.36 0.32 -2.64
CA GLY A 25 8.99 0.23 -3.16
C GLY A 25 8.42 1.55 -3.66
N GLY A 26 9.18 2.63 -3.62
CA GLY A 26 8.74 3.94 -4.09
C GLY A 26 8.36 3.98 -5.56
N VAL A 27 8.96 3.14 -6.39
CA VAL A 27 8.57 2.99 -7.82
C VAL A 27 7.11 2.56 -7.93
N GLY A 28 6.71 1.56 -7.15
CA GLY A 28 5.32 1.09 -7.14
C GLY A 28 4.35 2.16 -6.65
N GLU A 29 4.69 2.86 -5.58
CA GLU A 29 3.86 3.94 -5.04
C GLU A 29 3.69 5.07 -6.06
N LEU A 30 4.76 5.49 -6.73
CA LEU A 30 4.69 6.49 -7.79
C LEU A 30 3.81 6.04 -8.95
N ALA A 31 4.00 4.79 -9.41
CA ALA A 31 3.22 4.23 -10.50
C ALA A 31 1.72 4.20 -10.16
N LEU A 32 1.37 3.75 -8.97
CA LEU A 32 -0.02 3.67 -8.54
C LEU A 32 -0.64 5.06 -8.30
N ALA A 33 0.08 5.95 -7.66
CA ALA A 33 -0.38 7.33 -7.46
C ALA A 33 -0.63 8.04 -8.80
N HIS A 34 0.28 7.88 -9.75
CA HIS A 34 0.10 8.39 -11.11
C HIS A 34 -1.14 7.80 -11.79
N HIS A 35 -1.29 6.48 -11.72
CA HIS A 35 -2.43 5.76 -12.31
C HIS A 35 -3.78 6.22 -11.75
N LEU A 36 -3.84 6.49 -10.45
CA LEU A 36 -5.07 6.87 -9.74
C LEU A 36 -5.29 8.40 -9.66
N GLY A 37 -4.30 9.20 -10.04
CA GLY A 37 -4.35 10.65 -9.86
C GLY A 37 -4.29 11.08 -8.39
N HIS A 38 -3.57 10.34 -7.56
CA HIS A 38 -3.40 10.61 -6.15
C HIS A 38 -2.09 11.35 -5.86
N GLU A 39 -2.03 11.96 -4.69
CA GLU A 39 -0.83 12.58 -4.15
C GLU A 39 -0.21 11.63 -3.10
N ILE A 40 1.10 11.40 -3.18
CA ILE A 40 1.82 10.59 -2.19
C ILE A 40 1.95 11.37 -0.89
N ILE A 41 1.64 10.72 0.23
CA ILE A 41 1.82 11.27 1.58
C ILE A 41 3.20 10.85 2.09
N LYS A 42 3.93 11.81 2.62
CA LYS A 42 5.25 11.59 3.20
C LYS A 42 5.18 10.89 4.55
N GLY A 43 6.16 10.07 4.85
CA GLY A 43 6.43 9.51 6.16
C GLY A 43 6.41 7.99 6.18
N ASP A 44 7.08 7.43 7.20
CA ASP A 44 7.21 5.98 7.38
C ASP A 44 5.99 5.36 8.05
N LYS A 45 5.09 6.18 8.58
CA LYS A 45 3.90 5.73 9.30
C LYS A 45 2.66 6.45 8.79
N GLY A 46 1.56 5.73 8.72
CA GLY A 46 0.28 6.27 8.29
C GLY A 46 -0.05 5.92 6.84
N PRO A 47 -1.04 6.60 6.25
CA PRO A 47 -1.50 6.32 4.90
C PRO A 47 -0.45 6.67 3.84
N ASP A 48 -0.50 5.97 2.71
CA ASP A 48 0.46 6.13 1.62
C ASP A 48 0.10 7.25 0.65
N ALA A 49 -1.19 7.51 0.45
CA ALA A 49 -1.63 8.49 -0.54
C ALA A 49 -2.95 9.19 -0.16
N ARG A 50 -3.19 10.31 -0.82
CA ARG A 50 -4.41 11.12 -0.69
C ARG A 50 -5.06 11.29 -2.05
N GLY A 51 -6.37 11.07 -2.13
CA GLY A 51 -7.17 11.35 -3.31
C GLY A 51 -7.57 12.82 -3.40
N LYS A 52 -8.20 13.18 -4.53
CA LYS A 52 -8.60 14.58 -4.82
C LYS A 52 -9.60 15.14 -3.82
N ASN A 53 -10.44 14.30 -3.24
CA ASN A 53 -11.44 14.69 -2.23
C ASN A 53 -10.90 14.69 -0.79
N GLY A 54 -9.60 14.43 -0.60
CA GLY A 54 -8.96 14.40 0.70
C GLY A 54 -8.94 13.04 1.39
N ASP A 55 -9.61 12.02 0.84
CA ASP A 55 -9.56 10.67 1.38
C ASP A 55 -8.15 10.12 1.35
N LYS A 56 -7.79 9.38 2.40
CA LYS A 56 -6.47 8.75 2.55
C LYS A 56 -6.56 7.26 2.28
N PHE A 57 -5.51 6.72 1.69
CA PHE A 57 -5.47 5.34 1.23
C PHE A 57 -4.18 4.63 1.62
N GLU A 58 -4.31 3.34 1.87
CA GLU A 58 -3.20 2.40 1.97
C GLU A 58 -2.93 1.81 0.58
N TYR A 59 -1.65 1.66 0.23
CA TYR A 59 -1.24 1.00 -1.01
C TYR A 59 -0.60 -0.34 -0.72
N LYS A 60 -1.02 -1.35 -1.44
CA LYS A 60 -0.35 -2.67 -1.50
C LYS A 60 -0.05 -2.96 -2.96
N ILE A 61 1.22 -3.01 -3.30
CA ILE A 61 1.67 -3.11 -4.68
C ILE A 61 2.60 -4.29 -4.83
N SER A 62 2.39 -5.07 -5.89
CA SER A 62 3.17 -6.28 -6.13
C SER A 62 3.50 -6.42 -7.61
N THR A 63 4.69 -6.96 -7.90
CA THR A 63 5.05 -7.45 -9.23
C THR A 63 4.60 -8.89 -9.45
N THR A 64 4.14 -9.54 -8.39
CA THR A 64 3.56 -10.87 -8.39
C THR A 64 2.12 -10.79 -7.88
N ASP A 65 1.48 -11.92 -7.58
CA ASP A 65 0.13 -11.94 -7.02
C ASP A 65 0.16 -12.21 -5.51
N GLN A 66 1.05 -11.48 -4.80
CA GLN A 66 1.19 -11.61 -3.34
C GLN A 66 1.14 -10.22 -2.69
N PHE A 67 0.15 -10.03 -1.82
CA PHE A 67 -0.09 -8.79 -1.09
C PHE A 67 -0.02 -9.08 0.40
N ASN A 68 0.99 -8.54 1.06
CA ASN A 68 1.25 -8.80 2.46
C ASN A 68 0.69 -7.69 3.35
N PHE A 69 -0.13 -8.09 4.32
CA PHE A 69 -0.52 -7.23 5.43
C PHE A 69 0.29 -7.65 6.65
N HIS A 70 1.16 -6.77 7.07
CA HIS A 70 2.07 -6.98 8.19
C HIS A 70 1.87 -5.88 9.23
N PHE A 71 1.67 -6.31 10.46
CA PHE A 71 1.58 -5.42 11.60
C PHE A 71 2.70 -5.80 12.59
N GLY A 72 3.50 -4.82 12.98
CA GLY A 72 4.69 -5.00 13.78
C GLY A 72 4.42 -5.54 15.20
N PRO A 73 5.44 -5.47 16.07
CA PRO A 73 5.32 -5.98 17.43
C PRO A 73 4.11 -5.41 18.16
N ARG A 74 3.35 -6.28 18.79
CA ARG A 74 2.15 -5.92 19.54
C ARG A 74 2.01 -6.74 20.82
N LYS A 75 1.23 -6.21 21.74
CA LYS A 75 0.72 -6.92 22.91
C LYS A 75 -0.80 -6.93 22.85
N GLY A 76 -1.41 -8.06 23.17
CA GLY A 76 -2.86 -8.18 23.28
C GLY A 76 -3.61 -8.48 21.99
N ASP A 77 -4.84 -8.02 21.89
CA ASP A 77 -5.78 -8.36 20.84
C ASP A 77 -5.42 -7.76 19.48
N PRO A 78 -5.39 -8.59 18.40
CA PRO A 78 -5.19 -8.11 17.04
C PRO A 78 -6.15 -7.02 16.59
N SER A 79 -7.40 -7.05 17.04
CA SER A 79 -8.43 -6.10 16.58
C SER A 79 -8.05 -4.65 16.84
N GLY A 80 -7.46 -4.36 18.00
CA GLY A 80 -7.00 -3.01 18.34
C GLY A 80 -5.90 -2.51 17.40
N VAL A 81 -4.95 -3.37 17.07
CA VAL A 81 -3.83 -3.03 16.17
C VAL A 81 -4.32 -2.73 14.77
N VAL A 82 -5.17 -3.60 14.21
CA VAL A 82 -5.70 -3.45 12.85
C VAL A 82 -6.61 -2.23 12.77
N THR A 83 -7.51 -2.05 13.72
CA THR A 83 -8.42 -0.89 13.76
C THR A 83 -7.66 0.43 13.82
N LYS A 84 -6.63 0.49 14.66
CA LYS A 84 -5.79 1.69 14.79
C LYS A 84 -5.03 2.00 13.49
N HIS A 85 -4.51 0.97 12.84
CA HIS A 85 -3.78 1.15 11.57
C HIS A 85 -4.66 1.77 10.49
N PHE A 86 -5.91 1.34 10.39
CA PHE A 86 -6.87 1.81 9.38
C PHE A 86 -7.71 3.01 9.83
N ASP A 87 -7.45 3.56 11.00
CA ASP A 87 -8.18 4.73 11.48
C ASP A 87 -7.92 5.93 10.56
N GLY A 88 -8.99 6.53 10.04
CA GLY A 88 -8.91 7.63 9.09
C GLY A 88 -8.49 7.23 7.67
N ILE A 89 -8.32 5.94 7.38
CA ILE A 89 -7.99 5.42 6.04
C ILE A 89 -9.29 4.91 5.39
N ALA A 90 -9.59 5.39 4.19
CA ALA A 90 -10.81 5.02 3.46
C ALA A 90 -10.77 3.58 2.95
N GLY A 91 -9.59 3.09 2.60
CA GLY A 91 -9.41 1.73 2.14
C GLY A 91 -8.02 1.47 1.61
N ALA A 92 -7.83 0.27 1.07
CA ALA A 92 -6.57 -0.14 0.46
C ALA A 92 -6.74 -0.32 -1.05
N TYR A 93 -5.80 0.19 -1.81
CA TYR A 93 -5.62 -0.13 -3.22
C TYR A 93 -4.58 -1.24 -3.34
N CYS A 94 -4.99 -2.38 -3.87
CA CYS A 94 -4.13 -3.52 -4.11
C CYS A 94 -3.88 -3.61 -5.61
N ALA A 95 -2.65 -3.43 -6.04
CA ALA A 95 -2.30 -3.27 -7.45
C ALA A 95 -1.17 -4.19 -7.86
N LYS A 96 -1.29 -4.77 -9.05
CA LYS A 96 -0.20 -5.47 -9.74
C LYS A 96 0.43 -4.50 -10.72
N ARG A 97 1.74 -4.59 -10.85
CA ARG A 97 2.50 -3.75 -11.79
C ARG A 97 3.53 -4.54 -12.58
N ASP A 98 3.82 -4.04 -13.76
CA ASP A 98 4.96 -4.43 -14.59
C ASP A 98 5.78 -3.16 -14.86
N GLY A 99 6.96 -3.06 -14.24
CA GLY A 99 7.74 -1.83 -14.24
C GLY A 99 6.94 -0.67 -13.64
N MET A 100 6.75 0.38 -14.42
CA MET A 100 5.95 1.57 -14.04
C MET A 100 4.48 1.48 -14.49
N ILE A 101 4.07 0.36 -15.06
CA ILE A 101 2.71 0.18 -15.58
C ILE A 101 1.88 -0.59 -14.57
N ILE A 102 0.76 -0.04 -14.15
CA ILE A 102 -0.21 -0.72 -13.32
C ILE A 102 -1.09 -1.59 -14.23
N THR A 103 -1.08 -2.90 -14.00
CA THR A 103 -1.79 -3.88 -14.83
C THR A 103 -3.15 -4.24 -14.28
N GLU A 104 -3.30 -4.30 -12.96
CA GLU A 104 -4.57 -4.58 -12.28
C GLU A 104 -4.64 -3.81 -10.98
N VAL A 105 -5.83 -3.32 -10.63
CA VAL A 105 -6.08 -2.63 -9.36
C VAL A 105 -7.41 -3.13 -8.77
N GLU A 106 -7.41 -3.38 -7.47
CA GLU A 106 -8.61 -3.65 -6.70
C GLU A 106 -8.64 -2.73 -5.49
N PHE A 107 -9.76 -2.05 -5.27
CA PHE A 107 -9.97 -1.22 -4.09
C PHE A 107 -10.83 -1.95 -3.07
N VAL A 108 -10.38 -2.02 -1.83
CA VAL A 108 -11.15 -2.62 -0.72
C VAL A 108 -11.38 -1.54 0.34
N PRO A 109 -12.64 -1.12 0.56
CA PRO A 109 -12.94 -0.17 1.63
C PRO A 109 -12.53 -0.71 3.00
N SER A 110 -12.09 0.17 3.89
CA SER A 110 -11.66 -0.22 5.24
C SER A 110 -12.74 -0.96 6.03
N HIS A 111 -14.00 -0.56 5.89
CA HIS A 111 -15.10 -1.22 6.61
C HIS A 111 -15.33 -2.67 6.19
N LEU A 112 -14.86 -3.08 4.99
CA LEU A 112 -14.88 -4.47 4.53
C LEU A 112 -13.57 -5.19 4.84
N LEU A 113 -12.44 -4.50 4.71
CA LEU A 113 -11.11 -5.10 4.89
C LEU A 113 -10.78 -5.37 6.36
N VAL A 114 -11.04 -4.42 7.24
CA VAL A 114 -10.69 -4.52 8.66
C VAL A 114 -11.29 -5.76 9.34
N PRO A 115 -12.59 -6.06 9.18
CA PRO A 115 -13.16 -7.28 9.77
C PRO A 115 -12.50 -8.57 9.27
N VAL A 116 -12.13 -8.63 7.99
CA VAL A 116 -11.45 -9.80 7.40
C VAL A 116 -10.08 -9.98 8.01
N LEU A 117 -9.31 -8.91 8.16
CA LEU A 117 -7.98 -8.96 8.79
C LEU A 117 -8.07 -9.38 10.26
N ILE A 118 -9.01 -8.81 11.00
CA ILE A 118 -9.24 -9.18 12.40
C ILE A 118 -9.58 -10.66 12.53
N LEU A 119 -10.45 -11.17 11.66
CA LEU A 119 -10.84 -12.58 11.67
C LEU A 119 -9.64 -13.48 11.39
N HIS A 120 -8.78 -13.14 10.43
CA HIS A 120 -7.58 -13.92 10.11
C HIS A 120 -6.57 -13.94 11.25
N PHE A 121 -6.47 -12.87 12.02
CA PHE A 121 -5.53 -12.75 13.12
C PHE A 121 -6.09 -13.18 14.46
N LYS A 122 -7.38 -13.52 14.51
CA LYS A 122 -8.06 -13.97 15.73
C LYS A 122 -7.35 -15.18 16.33
N GLY A 123 -7.04 -15.12 17.60
CA GLY A 123 -6.33 -16.19 18.31
C GLY A 123 -4.83 -16.24 18.04
N THR A 124 -4.29 -15.37 17.16
CA THR A 124 -2.85 -15.27 16.94
C THR A 124 -2.19 -14.64 18.17
N ILE A 125 -1.27 -15.39 18.78
CA ILE A 125 -0.48 -14.93 19.92
C ILE A 125 0.95 -14.71 19.45
N GLY A 126 1.49 -13.52 19.68
CA GLY A 126 2.86 -13.22 19.28
C GLY A 126 3.07 -11.75 19.00
N SER A 127 4.30 -11.41 18.60
CA SER A 127 4.71 -10.03 18.40
C SER A 127 4.36 -9.47 17.04
N GLN A 128 4.05 -10.31 16.04
CA GLN A 128 3.80 -9.88 14.67
C GLN A 128 2.58 -10.57 14.08
N LEU A 129 1.82 -9.79 13.29
CA LEU A 129 0.72 -10.27 12.49
C LEU A 129 1.13 -10.18 11.02
N ASN A 130 0.97 -11.29 10.29
CA ASN A 130 1.41 -11.37 8.91
C ASN A 130 0.44 -12.23 8.11
N LYS A 131 -0.11 -11.68 7.04
CA LYS A 131 -1.03 -12.39 6.15
C LYS A 131 -0.81 -11.97 4.70
N ASN A 132 -0.62 -12.96 3.85
CA ASN A 132 -0.55 -12.78 2.40
C ASN A 132 -1.91 -13.06 1.75
N TYR A 133 -2.27 -12.23 0.78
CA TYR A 133 -3.46 -12.38 -0.04
C TYR A 133 -3.09 -12.39 -1.52
N ARG A 134 -3.97 -12.93 -2.33
CA ARG A 134 -3.96 -12.76 -3.79
C ARG A 134 -4.99 -11.72 -4.19
N LEU A 135 -4.87 -11.16 -5.39
CA LEU A 135 -5.79 -10.13 -5.87
C LEU A 135 -7.25 -10.62 -5.89
N ASN A 136 -7.47 -11.88 -6.24
CA ASN A 136 -8.80 -12.50 -6.24
C ASN A 136 -9.44 -12.53 -4.84
N SER A 137 -8.65 -12.58 -3.78
CA SER A 137 -9.18 -12.50 -2.41
C SER A 137 -9.85 -11.15 -2.16
N PHE A 138 -9.27 -10.06 -2.66
CA PHE A 138 -9.85 -8.72 -2.52
C PHE A 138 -11.13 -8.57 -3.34
N LYS A 139 -11.17 -9.14 -4.54
CA LYS A 139 -12.39 -9.19 -5.35
C LYS A 139 -13.53 -9.90 -4.61
N SER A 140 -13.23 -10.98 -3.91
CA SER A 140 -14.20 -11.72 -3.11
C SER A 140 -14.71 -10.92 -1.92
N ILE A 141 -13.86 -10.15 -1.27
CA ILE A 141 -14.24 -9.28 -0.14
C ILE A 141 -15.24 -8.21 -0.62
N ASN A 142 -15.07 -7.68 -1.82
CA ASN A 142 -15.92 -6.64 -2.39
C ASN A 142 -17.29 -7.12 -2.89
N LYS A 143 -17.51 -8.41 -2.93
CA LYS A 143 -18.82 -8.96 -3.39
C LYS A 143 -19.90 -8.94 -2.30
#